data_47d0c419d8fe545f8738cd5265d2ab70
#
_entry.id   47d0c419d8fe545f8738cd5265d2ab70
#
_cell.length_a   1.000
_cell.length_b   1.000
_cell.length_c   1.000
_cell.angle_alpha   90.00
_cell.angle_beta   90.00
_cell.angle_gamma   90.00
#
_symmetry.space_group_name_H-M   'P 1'
#
loop_
_entity.id
_entity.type
_entity.pdbx_description
1 polymer ?
#
loop_
_entity_poly.entity_id
_entity_poly.type
_entity_poly.pdbx_seq_one_letter_code
_entity_poly.pdbx_strand_id
1 'polypeptide(L)'
;MTRTALITGASRGIGAAIACRLAAGGWDLTLAARTPEPLTVLADKLRAQYGVHVRTAPGDMAVEADVHDVARQHLTAYDGRLDALVLSAGMGQAGAIAGFPLSRLDKQYAVNLRAPFQLVQECLPALRATAALGPDEVTGVRHGARVVAVASITGMVAEPSLAAYAATKAALLSLCESVNVEESEAGVSACAVAPGYVDTDMTSWMHDRLAREDMITAEDVAEMVASVVALSRSAVVPSIAITRPGSRLWRA
;
A
#
# COMPACT_ATOMS: atom_id res chain seq x y z
N MET A 1 -21.69 -8.42 5.27
CA MET A 1 -21.11 -8.37 3.88
C MET A 1 -19.59 -8.46 3.94
N THR A 2 -18.96 -9.22 3.04
CA THR A 2 -17.50 -9.36 2.99
C THR A 2 -16.83 -8.03 2.64
N ARG A 3 -15.73 -7.69 3.31
CA ARG A 3 -14.93 -6.50 3.00
C ARG A 3 -14.02 -6.75 1.81
N THR A 4 -13.76 -5.70 1.02
CA THR A 4 -12.95 -5.79 -0.19
C THR A 4 -11.73 -4.88 -0.13
N ALA A 5 -10.62 -5.32 -0.74
CA ALA A 5 -9.42 -4.51 -0.86
C ALA A 5 -8.79 -4.58 -2.25
N LEU A 6 -8.31 -3.43 -2.74
CA LEU A 6 -7.43 -3.33 -3.91
C LEU A 6 -6.00 -3.13 -3.41
N ILE A 7 -5.08 -4.03 -3.82
CA ILE A 7 -3.68 -4.01 -3.38
C ILE A 7 -2.77 -3.89 -4.61
N THR A 8 -2.04 -2.79 -4.72
CA THR A 8 -1.02 -2.62 -5.76
C THR A 8 0.34 -3.17 -5.31
N GLY A 9 1.19 -3.60 -6.25
CA GLY A 9 2.48 -4.22 -5.91
C GLY A 9 2.34 -5.58 -5.21
N ALA A 10 1.23 -6.30 -5.43
CA ALA A 10 0.86 -7.49 -4.69
C ALA A 10 1.62 -8.76 -5.08
N SER A 11 2.45 -8.75 -6.13
CA SER A 11 3.11 -9.96 -6.64
C SER A 11 4.22 -10.52 -5.74
N ARG A 12 4.77 -9.73 -4.82
CA ARG A 12 5.88 -10.11 -3.91
C ARG A 12 6.05 -9.16 -2.74
N GLY A 13 6.94 -9.51 -1.82
CA GLY A 13 7.35 -8.66 -0.69
C GLY A 13 6.16 -8.18 0.15
N ILE A 14 6.17 -6.91 0.54
CA ILE A 14 5.18 -6.31 1.43
C ILE A 14 3.75 -6.45 0.88
N GLY A 15 3.54 -6.19 -0.42
CA GLY A 15 2.20 -6.29 -1.02
C GLY A 15 1.63 -7.72 -0.99
N ALA A 16 2.47 -8.74 -1.22
CA ALA A 16 2.05 -10.14 -1.10
C ALA A 16 1.75 -10.54 0.35
N ALA A 17 2.56 -10.08 1.31
CA ALA A 17 2.33 -10.32 2.74
C ALA A 17 1.01 -9.67 3.20
N ILE A 18 0.73 -8.43 2.77
CA ILE A 18 -0.55 -7.75 3.03
C ILE A 18 -1.72 -8.56 2.43
N ALA A 19 -1.59 -9.05 1.19
CA ALA A 19 -2.62 -9.86 0.55
C ALA A 19 -2.90 -11.15 1.34
N CYS A 20 -1.86 -11.86 1.78
CA CYS A 20 -1.99 -13.04 2.63
C CYS A 20 -2.69 -12.71 3.96
N ARG A 21 -2.30 -11.62 4.61
CA ARG A 21 -2.85 -11.24 5.91
C ARG A 21 -4.32 -10.81 5.83
N LEU A 22 -4.70 -10.06 4.80
CA LEU A 22 -6.10 -9.66 4.60
C LEU A 22 -6.97 -10.85 4.17
N ALA A 23 -6.47 -11.74 3.29
CA ALA A 23 -7.18 -12.97 2.92
C ALA A 23 -7.43 -13.86 4.14
N ALA A 24 -6.45 -14.02 5.04
CA ALA A 24 -6.62 -14.73 6.31
C ALA A 24 -7.66 -14.07 7.23
N GLY A 25 -7.92 -12.77 7.07
CA GLY A 25 -8.99 -12.03 7.73
C GLY A 25 -10.34 -12.09 7.01
N GLY A 26 -10.48 -12.91 5.97
CA GLY A 26 -11.73 -13.09 5.23
C GLY A 26 -12.07 -11.96 4.24
N TRP A 27 -11.07 -11.20 3.77
CA TRP A 27 -11.28 -10.14 2.79
C TRP A 27 -11.23 -10.67 1.36
N ASP A 28 -12.11 -10.17 0.52
CA ASP A 28 -12.05 -10.36 -0.92
C ASP A 28 -11.07 -9.35 -1.54
N LEU A 29 -10.26 -9.78 -2.51
CA LEU A 29 -9.09 -9.01 -2.95
C LEU A 29 -9.05 -8.80 -4.46
N THR A 30 -8.56 -7.63 -4.87
CA THR A 30 -7.96 -7.43 -6.19
C THR A 30 -6.46 -7.23 -6.01
N LEU A 31 -5.66 -8.08 -6.66
CA LEU A 31 -4.21 -8.04 -6.65
C LEU A 31 -3.70 -7.42 -7.93
N ALA A 32 -2.97 -6.31 -7.84
CA ALA A 32 -2.41 -5.62 -9.01
C ALA A 32 -0.87 -5.60 -8.97
N ALA A 33 -0.26 -5.94 -10.08
CA ALA A 33 1.17 -5.80 -10.37
C ALA A 33 1.42 -5.93 -11.88
N ARG A 34 2.65 -5.66 -12.34
CA ARG A 34 2.99 -5.68 -13.76
C ARG A 34 2.97 -7.08 -14.39
N THR A 35 3.43 -8.08 -13.66
CA THR A 35 3.62 -9.45 -14.16
C THR A 35 2.44 -10.32 -13.75
N PRO A 36 1.69 -10.90 -14.70
CA PRO A 36 0.48 -11.66 -14.40
C PRO A 36 0.74 -12.97 -13.64
N GLU A 37 1.78 -13.71 -14.01
CA GLU A 37 2.02 -15.07 -13.50
C GLU A 37 2.17 -15.13 -11.96
N PRO A 38 2.99 -14.29 -11.32
CA PRO A 38 3.09 -14.27 -9.85
C PRO A 38 1.77 -13.89 -9.17
N LEU A 39 0.97 -13.01 -9.80
CA LEU A 39 -0.36 -12.65 -9.28
C LEU A 39 -1.31 -13.84 -9.32
N THR A 40 -1.31 -14.59 -10.41
CA THR A 40 -2.16 -15.78 -10.57
C THR A 40 -1.82 -16.83 -9.54
N VAL A 41 -0.52 -17.14 -9.37
CA VAL A 41 -0.06 -18.12 -8.38
C VAL A 41 -0.47 -17.71 -6.96
N LEU A 42 -0.30 -16.44 -6.61
CA LEU A 42 -0.73 -15.94 -5.30
C LEU A 42 -2.24 -16.00 -5.14
N ALA A 43 -3.01 -15.57 -6.14
CA ALA A 43 -4.47 -15.58 -6.10
C ALA A 43 -5.02 -17.00 -5.90
N ASP A 44 -4.49 -18.00 -6.62
CA ASP A 44 -4.92 -19.38 -6.50
C ASP A 44 -4.60 -19.95 -5.11
N LYS A 45 -3.41 -19.63 -4.58
CA LYS A 45 -3.04 -20.00 -3.21
C LYS A 45 -4.02 -19.42 -2.18
N LEU A 46 -4.34 -18.12 -2.29
CA LEU A 46 -5.22 -17.45 -1.33
C LEU A 46 -6.67 -17.98 -1.40
N ARG A 47 -7.18 -18.22 -2.61
CA ARG A 47 -8.50 -18.84 -2.80
C ARG A 47 -8.57 -20.24 -2.17
N ALA A 48 -7.55 -21.06 -2.42
CA ALA A 48 -7.50 -22.44 -1.90
C ALA A 48 -7.35 -22.48 -0.37
N GLN A 49 -6.57 -21.56 0.20
CA GLN A 49 -6.24 -21.57 1.62
C GLN A 49 -7.31 -20.92 2.49
N TYR A 50 -7.95 -19.85 2.02
CA TYR A 50 -8.83 -19.02 2.84
C TYR A 50 -10.28 -18.97 2.35
N GLY A 51 -10.59 -19.49 1.16
CA GLY A 51 -11.94 -19.51 0.60
C GLY A 51 -12.48 -18.13 0.19
N VAL A 52 -11.61 -17.12 0.06
CA VAL A 52 -11.97 -15.76 -0.32
C VAL A 52 -11.97 -15.56 -1.85
N HIS A 53 -12.70 -14.56 -2.33
CA HIS A 53 -12.64 -14.17 -3.73
C HIS A 53 -11.39 -13.32 -3.98
N VAL A 54 -10.59 -13.73 -4.98
CA VAL A 54 -9.38 -12.97 -5.36
C VAL A 54 -9.38 -12.75 -6.86
N ARG A 55 -9.25 -11.51 -7.28
CA ARG A 55 -9.07 -11.10 -8.68
C ARG A 55 -7.63 -10.69 -8.92
N THR A 56 -7.14 -10.91 -10.12
CA THR A 56 -5.86 -10.33 -10.58
C THR A 56 -6.14 -9.23 -11.58
N ALA A 57 -5.46 -8.10 -11.43
CA ALA A 57 -5.52 -6.94 -12.32
C ALA A 57 -4.10 -6.54 -12.75
N PRO A 58 -3.53 -7.20 -13.76
CA PRO A 58 -2.19 -6.83 -14.27
C PRO A 58 -2.18 -5.40 -14.81
N GLY A 59 -1.13 -4.62 -14.44
CA GLY A 59 -0.96 -3.25 -14.91
C GLY A 59 0.35 -2.63 -14.43
N ASP A 60 0.96 -1.78 -15.27
CA ASP A 60 2.15 -1.01 -14.90
C ASP A 60 1.72 0.33 -14.27
N MET A 61 2.05 0.53 -13.01
CA MET A 61 1.76 1.78 -12.29
C MET A 61 2.49 3.02 -12.86
N ALA A 62 3.40 2.86 -13.81
CA ALA A 62 3.96 3.99 -14.55
C ALA A 62 3.05 4.45 -15.72
N VAL A 63 2.06 3.65 -16.11
CA VAL A 63 1.15 3.88 -17.27
C VAL A 63 -0.23 4.27 -16.75
N GLU A 64 -0.68 5.47 -17.10
CA GLU A 64 -1.94 6.04 -16.61
C GLU A 64 -3.17 5.19 -16.98
N ALA A 65 -3.21 4.67 -18.21
CA ALA A 65 -4.29 3.80 -18.67
C ALA A 65 -4.37 2.48 -17.87
N ASP A 66 -3.22 1.89 -17.51
CA ASP A 66 -3.18 0.67 -16.70
C ASP A 66 -3.67 0.94 -15.28
N VAL A 67 -3.32 2.09 -14.70
CA VAL A 67 -3.80 2.52 -13.37
C VAL A 67 -5.32 2.64 -13.37
N HIS A 68 -5.87 3.30 -14.41
CA HIS A 68 -7.32 3.41 -14.62
C HIS A 68 -7.98 2.03 -14.73
N ASP A 69 -7.41 1.14 -15.55
CA ASP A 69 -7.96 -0.20 -15.77
C ASP A 69 -7.94 -1.05 -14.48
N VAL A 70 -6.91 -0.93 -13.65
CA VAL A 70 -6.83 -1.62 -12.35
C VAL A 70 -7.94 -1.17 -11.42
N ALA A 71 -8.18 0.14 -11.29
CA ALA A 71 -9.28 0.66 -10.48
C ALA A 71 -10.63 0.17 -11.00
N ARG A 72 -10.88 0.31 -12.30
CA ARG A 72 -12.11 -0.12 -12.96
C ARG A 72 -12.38 -1.61 -12.78
N GLN A 73 -11.37 -2.47 -12.91
CA GLN A 73 -11.51 -3.92 -12.73
C GLN A 73 -11.96 -4.27 -11.30
N HIS A 74 -11.39 -3.61 -10.29
CA HIS A 74 -11.83 -3.81 -8.90
C HIS A 74 -13.28 -3.38 -8.71
N LEU A 75 -13.61 -2.15 -9.10
CA LEU A 75 -14.94 -1.59 -8.90
C LEU A 75 -16.03 -2.40 -9.63
N THR A 76 -15.73 -2.90 -10.82
CA THR A 76 -16.64 -3.78 -11.55
C THR A 76 -16.82 -5.13 -10.87
N ALA A 77 -15.75 -5.71 -10.31
CA ALA A 77 -15.78 -7.03 -9.71
C ALA A 77 -16.55 -7.09 -8.38
N TYR A 78 -16.62 -5.98 -7.66
CA TYR A 78 -17.21 -5.89 -6.33
C TYR A 78 -18.35 -4.85 -6.24
N ASP A 79 -19.05 -4.61 -7.35
CA ASP A 79 -20.22 -3.72 -7.42
C ASP A 79 -19.99 -2.34 -6.81
N GLY A 80 -18.81 -1.78 -7.05
CA GLY A 80 -18.39 -0.47 -6.54
C GLY A 80 -17.97 -0.45 -5.07
N ARG A 81 -17.89 -1.60 -4.38
CA ARG A 81 -17.45 -1.67 -2.99
C ARG A 81 -15.93 -1.64 -2.90
N LEU A 82 -15.39 -0.78 -2.05
CA LEU A 82 -13.95 -0.72 -1.73
C LEU A 82 -13.77 -0.28 -0.27
N ASP A 83 -13.46 -1.23 0.61
CA ASP A 83 -13.22 -0.97 2.03
C ASP A 83 -11.76 -0.53 2.29
N ALA A 84 -10.80 -1.03 1.51
CA ALA A 84 -9.40 -0.64 1.61
C ALA A 84 -8.69 -0.52 0.26
N LEU A 85 -8.03 0.63 0.02
CA LEU A 85 -7.10 0.84 -1.08
C LEU A 85 -5.67 0.79 -0.52
N VAL A 86 -4.92 -0.26 -0.89
CA VAL A 86 -3.54 -0.47 -0.42
C VAL A 86 -2.55 -0.14 -1.52
N LEU A 87 -1.84 0.98 -1.36
CA LEU A 87 -0.86 1.53 -2.28
C LEU A 87 0.55 0.99 -1.92
N SER A 88 0.82 -0.27 -2.29
CA SER A 88 2.10 -0.94 -1.99
C SER A 88 3.04 -1.02 -3.20
N ALA A 89 2.58 -0.70 -4.41
CA ALA A 89 3.46 -0.60 -5.56
C ALA A 89 4.49 0.53 -5.33
N GLY A 90 5.75 0.21 -5.55
CA GLY A 90 6.81 1.19 -5.40
C GLY A 90 8.10 0.74 -6.07
N MET A 91 8.95 1.69 -6.33
CA MET A 91 10.31 1.46 -6.80
C MET A 91 11.28 2.46 -6.19
N GLY A 92 12.51 2.04 -5.96
CA GLY A 92 13.59 2.89 -5.49
C GLY A 92 14.86 2.61 -6.26
N GLN A 93 15.64 3.65 -6.52
CA GLN A 93 16.98 3.56 -7.06
C GLN A 93 17.88 4.51 -6.28
N ALA A 94 18.99 3.98 -5.79
CA ALA A 94 20.01 4.77 -5.12
C ALA A 94 20.88 5.50 -6.15
N GLY A 95 21.35 6.68 -5.78
CA GLY A 95 22.30 7.47 -6.55
C GLY A 95 22.50 8.85 -5.94
N ALA A 96 23.69 9.41 -6.10
CA ALA A 96 23.99 10.76 -5.65
C ALA A 96 23.14 11.78 -6.43
N ILE A 97 22.77 12.89 -5.80
CA ILE A 97 22.02 13.99 -6.45
C ILE A 97 22.77 14.48 -7.68
N ALA A 98 24.10 14.66 -7.54
CA ALA A 98 24.94 15.05 -8.66
C ALA A 98 24.94 13.93 -9.73
N GLY A 99 24.38 14.26 -10.90
CA GLY A 99 24.33 13.32 -12.03
C GLY A 99 23.23 12.25 -11.95
N PHE A 100 22.29 12.32 -10.99
CA PHE A 100 21.15 11.41 -10.99
C PHE A 100 20.29 11.61 -12.24
N PRO A 101 20.03 10.56 -13.06
CA PRO A 101 19.28 10.72 -14.29
C PRO A 101 17.82 11.14 -14.03
N LEU A 102 17.38 12.25 -14.63
CA LEU A 102 16.00 12.74 -14.46
C LEU A 102 14.96 11.72 -14.93
N SER A 103 15.25 10.95 -15.98
CA SER A 103 14.36 9.87 -16.43
C SER A 103 14.11 8.79 -15.35
N ARG A 104 15.07 8.55 -14.47
CA ARG A 104 14.89 7.67 -13.31
C ARG A 104 14.05 8.31 -12.21
N LEU A 105 14.22 9.63 -12.01
CA LEU A 105 13.35 10.39 -11.10
C LEU A 105 11.91 10.38 -11.61
N ASP A 106 11.69 10.67 -12.89
CA ASP A 106 10.36 10.66 -13.52
C ASP A 106 9.66 9.32 -13.36
N LYS A 107 10.39 8.21 -13.54
CA LYS A 107 9.83 6.87 -13.34
C LYS A 107 9.47 6.59 -11.87
N GLN A 108 10.32 7.00 -10.93
CA GLN A 108 10.00 6.90 -9.50
C GLN A 108 8.78 7.74 -9.13
N TYR A 109 8.71 8.96 -9.65
CA TYR A 109 7.57 9.85 -9.45
C TYR A 109 6.28 9.22 -10.00
N ALA A 110 6.31 8.68 -11.22
CA ALA A 110 5.15 8.06 -11.85
C ALA A 110 4.59 6.91 -11.01
N VAL A 111 5.45 6.00 -10.53
CA VAL A 111 5.03 4.82 -9.76
C VAL A 111 4.70 5.15 -8.32
N ASN A 112 5.55 5.95 -7.64
CA ASN A 112 5.45 6.15 -6.19
C ASN A 112 4.47 7.26 -5.79
N LEU A 113 4.11 8.17 -6.70
CA LEU A 113 3.23 9.30 -6.37
C LEU A 113 2.09 9.49 -7.36
N ARG A 114 2.35 9.61 -8.68
CA ARG A 114 1.28 9.87 -9.65
C ARG A 114 0.23 8.75 -9.66
N ALA A 115 0.66 7.48 -9.72
CA ALA A 115 -0.28 6.35 -9.69
C ALA A 115 -1.07 6.27 -8.37
N PRO A 116 -0.46 6.38 -7.17
CA PRO A 116 -1.19 6.54 -5.92
C PRO A 116 -2.23 7.64 -5.94
N PHE A 117 -1.86 8.84 -6.41
CA PHE A 117 -2.78 9.99 -6.50
C PHE A 117 -3.98 9.68 -7.43
N GLN A 118 -3.70 9.13 -8.63
CA GLN A 118 -4.74 8.74 -9.59
C GLN A 118 -5.68 7.67 -9.00
N LEU A 119 -5.13 6.62 -8.36
CA LEU A 119 -5.95 5.58 -7.72
C LEU A 119 -6.83 6.15 -6.62
N VAL A 120 -6.31 7.04 -5.78
CA VAL A 120 -7.13 7.73 -4.77
C VAL A 120 -8.25 8.50 -5.45
N GLN A 121 -7.95 9.32 -6.44
CA GLN A 121 -8.93 10.13 -7.17
C GLN A 121 -10.04 9.27 -7.79
N GLU A 122 -9.68 8.19 -8.49
CA GLU A 122 -10.64 7.33 -9.18
C GLU A 122 -11.46 6.46 -8.23
N CYS A 123 -10.86 6.02 -7.12
CA CYS A 123 -11.51 5.17 -6.13
C CYS A 123 -12.31 5.96 -5.06
N LEU A 124 -12.11 7.27 -4.96
CA LEU A 124 -12.70 8.09 -3.90
C LEU A 124 -14.23 8.00 -3.83
N PRO A 125 -14.99 8.02 -4.94
CA PRO A 125 -16.44 7.85 -4.89
C PRO A 125 -16.86 6.52 -4.26
N ALA A 126 -16.17 5.43 -4.58
CA ALA A 126 -16.42 4.10 -4.03
C ALA A 126 -16.05 4.01 -2.54
N LEU A 127 -14.91 4.58 -2.15
CA LEU A 127 -14.49 4.68 -0.74
C LEU A 127 -15.53 5.43 0.10
N ARG A 128 -16.03 6.58 -0.39
CA ARG A 128 -17.09 7.34 0.28
C ARG A 128 -18.39 6.56 0.40
N ALA A 129 -18.83 5.89 -0.67
CA ALA A 129 -20.02 5.06 -0.67
C ALA A 129 -19.91 3.90 0.32
N THR A 130 -18.75 3.23 0.36
CA THR A 130 -18.47 2.15 1.30
C THR A 130 -18.43 2.66 2.75
N ALA A 131 -17.78 3.80 3.01
CA ALA A 131 -17.73 4.41 4.34
C ALA A 131 -19.11 4.87 4.87
N ALA A 132 -20.08 5.10 3.98
CA ALA A 132 -21.45 5.45 4.34
C ALA A 132 -22.32 4.24 4.75
N LEU A 133 -21.84 3.01 4.54
CA LEU A 133 -22.56 1.80 4.95
C LEU A 133 -22.78 1.76 6.47
N GLY A 134 -23.84 1.06 6.87
CA GLY A 134 -24.18 0.85 8.29
C GLY A 134 -23.09 0.09 9.06
N PRO A 135 -23.29 -0.09 10.38
CA PRO A 135 -22.39 -0.89 11.18
C PRO A 135 -22.38 -2.35 10.69
N ASP A 136 -21.24 -3.01 10.92
CA ASP A 136 -21.10 -4.44 10.67
C ASP A 136 -22.12 -5.22 11.52
N GLU A 137 -22.86 -6.14 10.89
CA GLU A 137 -23.98 -6.85 11.53
C GLU A 137 -23.54 -7.79 12.66
N VAL A 138 -22.28 -8.24 12.64
CA VAL A 138 -21.75 -9.18 13.63
C VAL A 138 -21.12 -8.45 14.81
N THR A 139 -20.28 -7.45 14.50
CA THR A 139 -19.49 -6.74 15.53
C THR A 139 -20.16 -5.47 16.04
N GLY A 140 -21.15 -4.93 15.32
CA GLY A 140 -21.76 -3.64 15.60
C GLY A 140 -20.82 -2.44 15.33
N VAL A 141 -19.61 -2.68 14.84
CA VAL A 141 -18.62 -1.63 14.58
C VAL A 141 -18.94 -0.94 13.26
N ARG A 142 -18.96 0.39 13.28
CA ARG A 142 -19.03 1.19 12.06
C ARG A 142 -17.61 1.39 11.54
N HIS A 143 -17.27 0.66 10.48
CA HIS A 143 -15.99 0.82 9.81
C HIS A 143 -16.05 1.99 8.82
N GLY A 144 -14.93 2.71 8.66
CA GLY A 144 -14.73 3.61 7.53
C GLY A 144 -14.05 2.89 6.37
N ALA A 145 -13.88 3.58 5.25
CA ALA A 145 -12.99 3.12 4.20
C ALA A 145 -11.56 3.65 4.41
N ARG A 146 -10.56 2.89 4.00
CA ARG A 146 -9.15 3.19 4.29
C ARG A 146 -8.30 3.24 3.03
N VAL A 147 -7.47 4.27 2.94
CA VAL A 147 -6.31 4.30 2.04
C VAL A 147 -5.08 4.00 2.88
N VAL A 148 -4.32 2.97 2.54
CA VAL A 148 -3.07 2.65 3.23
C VAL A 148 -1.93 2.70 2.22
N ALA A 149 -1.00 3.62 2.42
CA ALA A 149 0.15 3.79 1.55
C ALA A 149 1.42 3.24 2.20
N VAL A 150 2.13 2.34 1.51
CA VAL A 150 3.44 1.88 1.95
C VAL A 150 4.48 2.95 1.57
N ALA A 151 4.76 3.83 2.54
CA ALA A 151 5.74 4.89 2.43
C ALA A 151 7.17 4.37 2.72
N SER A 152 7.95 5.11 3.45
CA SER A 152 9.29 4.75 3.99
C SER A 152 9.70 5.77 5.05
N ILE A 153 10.51 5.36 6.01
CA ILE A 153 11.14 6.32 6.94
C ILE A 153 12.05 7.31 6.21
N THR A 154 12.56 6.98 5.03
CA THR A 154 13.34 7.93 4.20
C THR A 154 12.49 9.09 3.69
N GLY A 155 11.16 8.96 3.67
CA GLY A 155 10.23 10.09 3.43
C GLY A 155 10.12 11.05 4.62
N MET A 156 10.50 10.61 5.81
CA MET A 156 10.49 11.42 7.04
C MET A 156 11.89 11.98 7.35
N VAL A 157 12.94 11.20 7.09
CA VAL A 157 14.32 11.54 7.39
C VAL A 157 15.20 11.25 6.17
N ALA A 158 16.01 12.23 5.77
CA ALA A 158 16.89 12.09 4.60
C ALA A 158 17.99 11.04 4.84
N GLU A 159 18.27 10.26 3.81
CA GLU A 159 19.35 9.28 3.78
C GLU A 159 20.25 9.52 2.56
N PRO A 160 21.58 9.38 2.69
CA PRO A 160 22.51 9.56 1.57
C PRO A 160 22.14 8.66 0.38
N SER A 161 22.28 9.20 -0.82
CA SER A 161 22.00 8.51 -2.09
C SER A 161 20.53 8.12 -2.34
N LEU A 162 19.58 8.49 -1.50
CA LEU A 162 18.17 8.19 -1.66
C LEU A 162 17.29 9.41 -1.94
N ALA A 163 17.86 10.56 -2.32
CA ALA A 163 17.14 11.82 -2.46
C ALA A 163 15.90 11.72 -3.37
N ALA A 164 16.03 11.11 -4.55
CA ALA A 164 14.90 10.95 -5.48
C ALA A 164 13.79 10.05 -4.90
N TYR A 165 14.17 8.94 -4.29
CA TYR A 165 13.22 8.03 -3.62
C TYR A 165 12.56 8.70 -2.41
N ALA A 166 13.36 9.31 -1.54
CA ALA A 166 12.89 10.01 -0.34
C ALA A 166 11.88 11.11 -0.68
N ALA A 167 12.13 11.91 -1.72
CA ALA A 167 11.22 12.95 -2.17
C ALA A 167 9.84 12.38 -2.56
N THR A 168 9.81 11.25 -3.30
CA THR A 168 8.53 10.61 -3.66
C THR A 168 7.80 10.01 -2.46
N LYS A 169 8.54 9.48 -1.46
CA LYS A 169 7.95 8.92 -0.25
C LYS A 169 7.48 10.01 0.72
N ALA A 170 8.15 11.16 0.77
CA ALA A 170 7.67 12.33 1.50
C ALA A 170 6.36 12.89 0.88
N ALA A 171 6.29 12.95 -0.45
CA ALA A 171 5.07 13.35 -1.14
C ALA A 171 3.90 12.38 -0.86
N LEU A 172 4.17 11.07 -0.73
CA LEU A 172 3.15 10.08 -0.39
C LEU A 172 2.62 10.25 1.05
N LEU A 173 3.48 10.62 2.01
CA LEU A 173 3.07 11.00 3.37
C LEU A 173 2.12 12.20 3.32
N SER A 174 2.49 13.26 2.59
CA SER A 174 1.66 14.46 2.43
C SER A 174 0.33 14.16 1.73
N LEU A 175 0.32 13.26 0.74
CA LEU A 175 -0.94 12.82 0.11
C LEU A 175 -1.88 12.18 1.13
N CYS A 176 -1.38 11.31 2.01
CA CYS A 176 -2.21 10.69 3.06
C CYS A 176 -2.77 11.74 4.03
N GLU A 177 -1.98 12.73 4.41
CA GLU A 177 -2.46 13.84 5.25
C GLU A 177 -3.55 14.65 4.55
N SER A 178 -3.39 14.96 3.26
CA SER A 178 -4.40 15.66 2.46
C SER A 178 -5.71 14.89 2.38
N VAL A 179 -5.66 13.58 2.15
CA VAL A 179 -6.85 12.71 2.19
C VAL A 179 -7.55 12.79 3.55
N ASN A 180 -6.80 12.79 4.65
CA ASN A 180 -7.40 12.90 5.98
C ASN A 180 -8.08 14.24 6.21
N VAL A 181 -7.47 15.36 5.75
CA VAL A 181 -8.06 16.69 5.88
C VAL A 181 -9.35 16.83 5.06
N GLU A 182 -9.37 16.26 3.86
CA GLU A 182 -10.49 16.43 2.93
C GLU A 182 -11.63 15.43 3.16
N GLU A 183 -11.33 14.19 3.63
CA GLU A 183 -12.24 13.06 3.52
C GLU A 183 -12.60 12.38 4.85
N SER A 184 -11.94 12.70 5.96
CA SER A 184 -12.18 12.00 7.22
C SER A 184 -13.60 12.18 7.76
N GLU A 185 -14.22 13.34 7.55
CA GLU A 185 -15.63 13.57 7.92
C GLU A 185 -16.59 12.66 7.12
N ALA A 186 -16.27 12.40 5.85
CA ALA A 186 -17.01 11.44 5.03
C ALA A 186 -16.76 9.97 5.44
N GLY A 187 -15.80 9.74 6.36
CA GLY A 187 -15.44 8.41 6.87
C GLY A 187 -14.39 7.70 6.04
N VAL A 188 -13.71 8.39 5.15
CA VAL A 188 -12.54 7.90 4.44
C VAL A 188 -11.30 8.48 5.11
N SER A 189 -10.35 7.62 5.51
CA SER A 189 -9.09 8.09 6.07
C SER A 189 -7.89 7.38 5.45
N ALA A 190 -6.74 8.02 5.51
CA ALA A 190 -5.49 7.50 4.98
C ALA A 190 -4.44 7.31 6.07
N CYS A 191 -3.61 6.27 5.91
CA CYS A 191 -2.46 6.01 6.75
C CYS A 191 -1.23 5.73 5.89
N ALA A 192 -0.15 6.45 6.15
CA ALA A 192 1.15 6.15 5.56
C ALA A 192 1.94 5.22 6.50
N VAL A 193 2.08 3.96 6.15
CA VAL A 193 2.96 3.02 6.86
C VAL A 193 4.37 3.19 6.30
N ALA A 194 5.29 3.63 7.16
CA ALA A 194 6.65 4.04 6.80
C ALA A 194 7.69 3.10 7.43
N PRO A 195 7.98 1.95 6.82
CA PRO A 195 9.01 1.04 7.31
C PRO A 195 10.42 1.53 6.99
N GLY A 196 11.40 1.09 7.79
CA GLY A 196 12.81 1.09 7.46
C GLY A 196 13.16 -0.02 6.47
N TYR A 197 14.34 -0.64 6.60
CA TYR A 197 14.74 -1.75 5.74
C TYR A 197 13.91 -3.01 6.04
N VAL A 198 13.11 -3.42 5.06
CA VAL A 198 12.31 -4.65 5.11
C VAL A 198 13.00 -5.71 4.26
N ASP A 199 13.11 -6.95 4.75
CA ASP A 199 13.68 -8.06 3.98
C ASP A 199 12.83 -8.41 2.76
N THR A 200 13.20 -7.85 1.63
CA THR A 200 12.56 -8.03 0.33
C THR A 200 13.60 -7.95 -0.79
N ASP A 201 13.22 -8.32 -2.00
CA ASP A 201 14.11 -8.16 -3.19
C ASP A 201 14.56 -6.72 -3.40
N MET A 202 13.76 -5.72 -2.99
CA MET A 202 14.09 -4.31 -3.15
C MET A 202 15.30 -3.91 -2.30
N THR A 203 15.52 -4.58 -1.18
CA THR A 203 16.57 -4.29 -0.20
C THR A 203 17.71 -5.31 -0.23
N SER A 204 17.71 -6.24 -1.19
CA SER A 204 18.75 -7.28 -1.32
C SER A 204 20.18 -6.75 -1.40
N TRP A 205 20.36 -5.53 -1.94
CA TRP A 205 21.67 -4.85 -2.00
C TRP A 205 22.21 -4.43 -0.62
N MET A 206 21.38 -4.51 0.42
CA MET A 206 21.79 -4.21 1.81
C MET A 206 22.28 -5.45 2.57
N HIS A 207 22.07 -6.67 2.05
CA HIS A 207 22.35 -7.91 2.79
C HIS A 207 23.84 -8.05 3.18
N ASP A 208 24.76 -7.41 2.45
CA ASP A 208 26.19 -7.36 2.81
C ASP A 208 26.48 -6.44 4.02
N ARG A 209 25.54 -5.58 4.42
CA ARG A 209 25.71 -4.58 5.48
C ARG A 209 24.74 -4.80 6.65
N LEU A 210 23.64 -5.46 6.41
CA LEU A 210 22.60 -5.73 7.37
C LEU A 210 22.08 -7.15 7.15
N ALA A 211 22.23 -8.01 8.14
CA ALA A 211 21.76 -9.38 8.07
C ALA A 211 20.22 -9.42 7.91
N ARG A 212 19.72 -10.43 7.19
CA ARG A 212 18.29 -10.54 6.91
C ARG A 212 17.45 -10.66 8.18
N GLU A 213 17.96 -11.37 9.18
CA GLU A 213 17.34 -11.55 10.50
C GLU A 213 17.24 -10.26 11.31
N ASP A 214 18.03 -9.24 10.98
CA ASP A 214 18.00 -7.92 11.60
C ASP A 214 17.09 -6.93 10.83
N MET A 215 16.55 -7.32 9.68
CA MET A 215 15.61 -6.50 8.94
C MET A 215 14.18 -6.67 9.46
N ILE A 216 13.34 -5.68 9.19
CA ILE A 216 11.89 -5.76 9.41
C ILE A 216 11.34 -6.84 8.46
N THR A 217 10.40 -7.66 8.92
CA THR A 217 9.74 -8.64 8.05
C THR A 217 8.61 -7.98 7.25
N ALA A 218 8.28 -8.53 6.09
CA ALA A 218 7.13 -8.08 5.32
C ALA A 218 5.82 -8.34 6.08
N GLU A 219 5.81 -9.36 6.91
CA GLU A 219 4.70 -9.75 7.79
C GLU A 219 4.46 -8.70 8.88
N ASP A 220 5.49 -8.10 9.49
CA ASP A 220 5.34 -7.02 10.46
C ASP A 220 4.61 -5.81 9.84
N VAL A 221 4.99 -5.45 8.59
CA VAL A 221 4.32 -4.38 7.86
C VAL A 221 2.86 -4.76 7.55
N ALA A 222 2.61 -6.01 7.17
CA ALA A 222 1.27 -6.51 6.88
C ALA A 222 0.35 -6.50 8.11
N GLU A 223 0.87 -6.82 9.31
CA GLU A 223 0.12 -6.74 10.56
C GLU A 223 -0.28 -5.28 10.88
N MET A 224 0.61 -4.32 10.67
CA MET A 224 0.27 -2.91 10.87
C MET A 224 -0.82 -2.44 9.90
N VAL A 225 -0.72 -2.84 8.62
CA VAL A 225 -1.78 -2.55 7.63
C VAL A 225 -3.11 -3.17 8.05
N ALA A 226 -3.11 -4.44 8.44
CA ALA A 226 -4.33 -5.13 8.90
C ALA A 226 -4.94 -4.45 10.12
N SER A 227 -4.12 -3.99 11.07
CA SER A 227 -4.57 -3.26 12.24
C SER A 227 -5.25 -1.93 11.86
N VAL A 228 -4.66 -1.18 10.93
CA VAL A 228 -5.22 0.10 10.45
C VAL A 228 -6.57 -0.08 9.77
N VAL A 229 -6.70 -1.08 8.87
CA VAL A 229 -7.97 -1.31 8.15
C VAL A 229 -9.07 -1.91 9.03
N ALA A 230 -8.72 -2.43 10.21
CA ALA A 230 -9.67 -2.93 11.20
C ALA A 230 -10.24 -1.85 12.11
N LEU A 231 -9.66 -0.67 12.17
CA LEU A 231 -10.10 0.42 13.06
C LEU A 231 -11.52 0.88 12.72
N SER A 232 -12.23 1.37 13.74
CA SER A 232 -13.52 2.01 13.56
C SER A 232 -13.41 3.31 12.75
N ARG A 233 -14.51 3.78 12.18
CA ARG A 233 -14.60 5.06 11.46
C ARG A 233 -14.11 6.26 12.27
N SER A 234 -14.22 6.20 13.60
CA SER A 234 -13.86 7.31 14.49
C SER A 234 -12.35 7.45 14.74
N ALA A 235 -11.55 6.49 14.29
CA ALA A 235 -10.10 6.52 14.49
C ALA A 235 -9.37 6.87 13.20
N VAL A 236 -8.52 7.88 13.24
CA VAL A 236 -7.62 8.28 12.15
C VAL A 236 -6.18 8.13 12.65
N VAL A 237 -5.38 7.34 11.93
CA VAL A 237 -3.94 7.17 12.17
C VAL A 237 -3.19 7.68 10.94
N PRO A 238 -2.67 8.91 10.94
CA PRO A 238 -2.08 9.53 9.75
C PRO A 238 -0.83 8.82 9.24
N SER A 239 0.01 8.36 10.16
CA SER A 239 1.23 7.63 9.80
C SER A 239 1.71 6.70 10.91
N ILE A 240 2.44 5.65 10.51
CA ILE A 240 3.10 4.69 11.40
C ILE A 240 4.52 4.48 10.91
N ALA A 241 5.51 4.81 11.74
CA ALA A 241 6.90 4.48 11.47
C ALA A 241 7.24 3.11 12.08
N ILE A 242 7.84 2.22 11.31
CA ILE A 242 8.32 0.92 11.77
C ILE A 242 9.84 0.91 11.64
N THR A 243 10.55 0.81 12.76
CA THR A 243 12.01 0.80 12.82
C THR A 243 12.51 -0.50 13.42
N ARG A 244 13.77 -0.87 13.14
CA ARG A 244 14.41 -2.04 13.75
C ARG A 244 15.00 -1.72 15.12
N PRO A 245 15.15 -2.73 16.00
CA PRO A 245 15.84 -2.57 17.28
C PRO A 245 17.26 -2.03 17.11
N GLY A 246 17.72 -1.22 18.06
CA GLY A 246 19.08 -0.68 18.06
C GLY A 246 19.39 0.36 16.97
N SER A 247 18.50 0.58 16.01
CA SER A 247 18.61 1.74 15.14
C SER A 247 18.36 3.00 15.95
N ARG A 248 19.13 4.07 15.68
CA ARG A 248 18.70 5.39 16.16
C ARG A 248 17.32 5.63 15.55
N LEU A 249 16.33 5.95 16.39
CA LEU A 249 15.02 6.39 15.93
C LEU A 249 15.25 7.36 14.76
N TRP A 250 14.73 7.05 13.59
CA TRP A 250 14.87 7.85 12.38
C TRP A 250 16.12 7.62 11.50
N ARG A 251 16.76 6.47 11.57
CA ARG A 251 17.67 5.99 10.53
C ARG A 251 17.24 4.61 10.04
N ALA A 252 17.14 4.49 8.72
CA ALA A 252 16.90 3.22 8.05
C ALA A 252 18.01 2.22 8.31
#